data_8faa4c177ea6619d14baa95e11b88403
#
_entry.id   8faa4c177ea6619d14baa95e11b88403
#
_cell.length_a   1.000
_cell.length_b   1.000
_cell.length_c   1.000
_cell.angle_alpha   90.00
_cell.angle_beta   90.00
_cell.angle_gamma   90.00
#
_symmetry.space_group_name_H-M   'P 1'
#
loop_
_entity.id
_entity.type
_entity.pdbx_description
1 polymer ?
#
loop_
_entity_poly.entity_id
_entity_poly.type
_entity_poly.pdbx_seq_one_letter_code
_entity_poly.pdbx_strand_id
1 'polypeptide(L)'
;MSEKLFKLQGEFIEKFPADFMEAVRRQAGKRNGGVKSMLKFMKRSAKGVRAPHEKATAGMETVRMAVPEEVVIPMSMHIGAPARPVVQKGDQVMAGTRIGEAGGFVSANIYASVSGTVKEVIDSFRMVNGTVCQAVSIVSDGKQRLDPSCKPPAVSDKKGLLEAIAASGLVGLGGAGFPAHVKLAADTIDTLIINGAECEPYLSTDTREMLECSETILSGISAVMKFCGIGRCIIGIEKNKPECIRLLSSLTEQIQGVSVRPLPMRYPQGAEKTLIETCTGREVPQTAASGKAGIPADCGCVVMNVTSVSTLGKYLKTGIPLISKRLTVEGNAVAKPQNIEVPIGTLYRDVI
;
A
#
# COMPACT_ATOMS: atom_id res chain seq x y z
N MET A 1 -31.54 -20.85 0.27
CA MET A 1 -30.41 -19.95 -0.07
C MET A 1 -30.61 -19.20 -1.39
N SER A 2 -31.57 -19.58 -2.24
CA SER A 2 -31.88 -18.92 -3.54
C SER A 2 -32.73 -17.65 -3.44
N GLU A 3 -33.69 -17.59 -2.50
CA GLU A 3 -34.62 -16.44 -2.41
C GLU A 3 -34.01 -15.15 -1.86
N LYS A 4 -33.06 -15.23 -0.93
CA LYS A 4 -32.35 -14.05 -0.39
C LYS A 4 -31.41 -13.40 -1.42
N LEU A 5 -30.85 -14.20 -2.32
CA LEU A 5 -30.02 -13.68 -3.44
C LEU A 5 -30.86 -12.98 -4.50
N PHE A 6 -32.09 -13.49 -4.75
CA PHE A 6 -33.03 -12.87 -5.69
C PHE A 6 -33.57 -11.52 -5.17
N LYS A 7 -33.81 -11.42 -3.86
CA LYS A 7 -34.27 -10.17 -3.23
C LYS A 7 -33.20 -9.07 -3.25
N LEU A 8 -31.95 -9.40 -2.97
CA LEU A 8 -30.82 -8.46 -3.07
C LEU A 8 -30.51 -8.02 -4.52
N GLN A 9 -30.77 -8.87 -5.50
CA GLN A 9 -30.67 -8.51 -6.92
C GLN A 9 -31.81 -7.60 -7.38
N GLY A 10 -33.04 -7.76 -6.84
CA GLY A 10 -34.18 -6.88 -7.12
C GLY A 10 -33.96 -5.45 -6.59
N GLU A 11 -33.51 -5.33 -5.35
CA GLU A 11 -33.24 -4.02 -4.72
C GLU A 11 -32.07 -3.25 -5.35
N PHE A 12 -31.14 -3.94 -6.05
CA PHE A 12 -30.04 -3.30 -6.77
C PHE A 12 -30.48 -2.77 -8.15
N ILE A 13 -31.46 -3.40 -8.77
CA ILE A 13 -31.99 -3.02 -10.09
C ILE A 13 -32.90 -1.79 -10.00
N GLU A 14 -33.62 -1.61 -8.91
CA GLU A 14 -34.52 -0.46 -8.70
C GLU A 14 -33.79 0.89 -8.47
N LYS A 15 -32.48 0.88 -8.27
CA LYS A 15 -31.67 2.09 -8.06
C LYS A 15 -31.18 2.76 -9.34
N PHE A 16 -31.46 2.21 -10.51
CA PHE A 16 -31.04 2.81 -11.78
C PHE A 16 -32.16 3.61 -12.44
N PRO A 17 -31.87 4.76 -13.10
CA PRO A 17 -32.85 5.52 -13.83
C PRO A 17 -33.56 4.69 -14.91
N ALA A 18 -34.87 4.93 -15.13
CA ALA A 18 -35.71 4.15 -16.02
C ALA A 18 -35.20 4.13 -17.47
N ASP A 19 -34.66 5.22 -17.96
CA ASP A 19 -34.03 5.39 -19.27
C ASP A 19 -32.76 4.53 -19.44
N PHE A 20 -31.96 4.36 -18.39
CA PHE A 20 -30.83 3.41 -18.39
C PHE A 20 -31.31 1.97 -18.55
N MET A 21 -32.36 1.58 -17.83
CA MET A 21 -32.95 0.23 -17.92
C MET A 21 -33.60 -0.04 -19.27
N GLU A 22 -34.17 0.98 -19.88
CA GLU A 22 -34.76 0.87 -21.23
C GLU A 22 -33.67 0.74 -22.31
N ALA A 23 -32.57 1.46 -22.21
CA ALA A 23 -31.40 1.30 -23.09
C ALA A 23 -30.78 -0.11 -23.00
N VAL A 24 -30.70 -0.66 -21.80
CA VAL A 24 -30.25 -2.04 -21.56
C VAL A 24 -31.20 -3.05 -22.17
N ARG A 25 -32.53 -2.86 -22.04
CA ARG A 25 -33.56 -3.74 -22.64
C ARG A 25 -33.54 -3.69 -24.16
N ARG A 26 -33.38 -2.53 -24.80
CA ARG A 26 -33.27 -2.35 -26.26
C ARG A 26 -32.02 -3.04 -26.84
N GLN A 27 -30.90 -3.04 -26.12
CA GLN A 27 -29.69 -3.77 -26.55
C GLN A 27 -29.79 -5.28 -26.34
N ALA A 28 -30.47 -5.74 -25.29
CA ALA A 28 -30.71 -7.16 -25.02
C ALA A 28 -31.66 -7.83 -26.02
N GLY A 29 -32.65 -7.06 -26.51
CA GLY A 29 -33.62 -7.55 -27.49
C GLY A 29 -33.07 -7.77 -28.92
N LYS A 30 -31.87 -7.27 -29.22
CA LYS A 30 -31.23 -7.39 -30.54
C LYS A 30 -30.24 -8.55 -30.67
N ARG A 31 -29.99 -9.32 -29.62
CA ARG A 31 -29.09 -10.49 -29.65
C ARG A 31 -29.72 -11.65 -28.90
N ASN A 32 -30.02 -12.71 -29.60
CA ASN A 32 -30.42 -14.02 -29.05
C ASN A 32 -29.24 -14.62 -28.23
N GLY A 33 -29.04 -14.13 -27.04
CA GLY A 33 -28.02 -14.62 -26.13
C GLY A 33 -28.50 -14.36 -24.70
N GLY A 34 -28.95 -15.40 -24.05
CA GLY A 34 -29.59 -15.36 -22.75
C GLY A 34 -28.81 -14.69 -21.63
N VAL A 35 -29.34 -14.73 -20.43
CA VAL A 35 -28.82 -14.13 -19.15
C VAL A 35 -27.29 -14.21 -18.99
N LYS A 36 -26.63 -15.25 -19.55
CA LYS A 36 -25.17 -15.39 -19.57
C LYS A 36 -24.45 -14.28 -20.38
N SER A 37 -25.05 -13.76 -21.46
CA SER A 37 -24.51 -12.67 -22.27
C SER A 37 -24.67 -11.32 -21.56
N MET A 38 -25.78 -11.14 -20.85
CA MET A 38 -26.05 -9.94 -20.06
C MET A 38 -25.13 -9.84 -18.84
N LEU A 39 -24.88 -10.95 -18.13
CA LEU A 39 -23.89 -11.04 -17.04
C LEU A 39 -22.47 -10.80 -17.54
N LYS A 40 -22.12 -11.24 -18.75
CA LYS A 40 -20.81 -10.99 -19.38
C LYS A 40 -20.65 -9.53 -19.80
N PHE A 41 -21.74 -8.87 -20.21
CA PHE A 41 -21.76 -7.43 -20.49
C PHE A 41 -21.65 -6.60 -19.20
N MET A 42 -22.39 -6.96 -18.15
CA MET A 42 -22.28 -6.33 -16.82
C MET A 42 -20.89 -6.54 -16.19
N LYS A 43 -20.29 -7.74 -16.28
CA LYS A 43 -18.90 -8.00 -15.88
C LYS A 43 -17.91 -7.13 -16.66
N ARG A 44 -18.11 -6.84 -17.93
CA ARG A 44 -17.27 -5.97 -18.74
C ARG A 44 -17.46 -4.48 -18.41
N SER A 45 -18.65 -4.07 -18.03
CA SER A 45 -19.00 -2.70 -17.63
C SER A 45 -18.50 -2.35 -16.23
N ALA A 46 -18.43 -3.32 -15.32
CA ALA A 46 -17.99 -3.12 -13.92
C ALA A 46 -16.47 -2.99 -13.73
N LYS A 47 -15.68 -2.95 -14.81
CA LYS A 47 -14.20 -2.94 -14.74
C LYS A 47 -13.58 -1.56 -14.48
N GLY A 48 -14.24 -0.70 -13.72
CA GLY A 48 -13.75 0.61 -13.33
C GLY A 48 -14.11 1.73 -14.30
N VAL A 49 -13.90 2.96 -13.85
CA VAL A 49 -14.18 4.19 -14.59
C VAL A 49 -12.88 4.83 -15.10
N ARG A 50 -12.97 5.65 -16.14
CA ARG A 50 -11.88 6.52 -16.56
C ARG A 50 -11.98 7.82 -15.76
N ALA A 51 -11.09 7.97 -14.78
CA ALA A 51 -10.92 9.22 -14.06
C ALA A 51 -9.86 10.10 -14.75
N PRO A 52 -9.98 11.43 -14.73
CA PRO A 52 -8.88 12.32 -15.09
C PRO A 52 -7.67 12.03 -14.21
N HIS A 53 -6.49 12.02 -14.78
CA HIS A 53 -5.30 11.62 -14.01
C HIS A 53 -4.74 12.74 -13.17
N GLU A 54 -4.80 13.99 -13.67
CA GLU A 54 -4.37 15.21 -12.96
C GLU A 54 -3.02 15.03 -12.22
N LYS A 55 -2.02 14.45 -12.89
CA LYS A 55 -0.72 14.10 -12.29
C LYS A 55 0.37 15.11 -12.66
N ALA A 56 0.19 16.38 -12.32
CA ALA A 56 1.14 17.43 -12.65
C ALA A 56 2.51 17.22 -12.01
N THR A 57 2.56 16.55 -10.85
CA THR A 57 3.79 16.28 -10.12
C THR A 57 4.54 15.01 -10.57
N ALA A 58 4.01 14.23 -11.51
CA ALA A 58 4.61 12.94 -11.91
C ALA A 58 6.05 13.09 -12.43
N GLY A 59 6.36 14.19 -13.13
CA GLY A 59 7.70 14.52 -13.63
C GLY A 59 8.61 15.21 -12.63
N MET A 60 8.12 15.54 -11.42
CA MET A 60 8.89 16.27 -10.42
C MET A 60 9.58 15.29 -9.47
N GLU A 61 10.90 15.45 -9.32
CA GLU A 61 11.68 14.66 -8.38
C GLU A 61 11.24 14.88 -6.93
N THR A 62 11.46 13.87 -6.10
CA THR A 62 11.11 13.95 -4.67
C THR A 62 12.05 14.87 -3.93
N VAL A 63 11.49 15.87 -3.25
CA VAL A 63 12.21 16.75 -2.36
C VAL A 63 12.18 16.18 -0.95
N ARG A 64 13.32 16.07 -0.30
CA ARG A 64 13.35 15.73 1.13
C ARG A 64 13.02 16.98 1.94
N MET A 65 12.00 16.89 2.78
CA MET A 65 11.62 17.94 3.70
C MET A 65 12.72 18.16 4.75
N ALA A 66 12.95 19.41 5.14
CA ALA A 66 13.75 19.71 6.31
C ALA A 66 13.18 19.03 7.56
N VAL A 67 14.04 18.67 8.51
CA VAL A 67 13.58 18.04 9.76
C VAL A 67 12.65 18.98 10.50
N PRO A 68 11.39 18.59 10.77
CA PRO A 68 10.43 19.44 11.47
C PRO A 68 10.87 19.65 12.93
N GLU A 69 10.42 20.75 13.55
CA GLU A 69 10.70 21.05 14.96
C GLU A 69 10.03 20.05 15.91
N GLU A 70 8.85 19.54 15.52
CA GLU A 70 8.09 18.58 16.32
C GLU A 70 7.40 17.57 15.39
N VAL A 71 7.34 16.32 15.84
CA VAL A 71 6.50 15.29 15.23
C VAL A 71 5.54 14.72 16.27
N VAL A 72 4.33 14.35 15.83
CA VAL A 72 3.35 13.63 16.66
C VAL A 72 3.04 12.32 15.98
N ILE A 73 3.46 11.21 16.61
CA ILE A 73 3.41 9.87 16.02
C ILE A 73 2.31 9.06 16.70
N PRO A 74 1.16 8.80 16.03
CA PRO A 74 0.08 8.00 16.60
C PRO A 74 0.47 6.54 16.77
N MET A 75 -0.04 5.90 17.81
CA MET A 75 0.18 4.48 18.08
C MET A 75 -0.78 3.56 17.30
N SER A 76 -1.68 4.11 16.49
CA SER A 76 -2.63 3.36 15.66
C SER A 76 -2.59 3.82 14.19
N MET A 77 -1.45 3.64 13.54
CA MET A 77 -1.25 3.96 12.12
C MET A 77 -1.44 2.76 11.19
N HIS A 78 -1.96 1.64 11.71
CA HIS A 78 -2.15 0.38 11.00
C HIS A 78 -3.45 -0.31 11.43
N ILE A 79 -3.89 -1.28 10.65
CA ILE A 79 -5.01 -2.16 11.02
C ILE A 79 -4.54 -3.15 12.10
N GLY A 80 -5.45 -3.48 13.01
CA GLY A 80 -5.25 -4.41 14.10
C GLY A 80 -5.10 -3.71 15.45
N ALA A 81 -4.44 -4.38 16.40
CA ALA A 81 -4.24 -3.82 17.74
C ALA A 81 -3.28 -2.63 17.69
N PRO A 82 -3.63 -1.47 18.32
CA PRO A 82 -2.70 -0.36 18.44
C PRO A 82 -1.38 -0.79 19.08
N ALA A 83 -0.28 -0.14 18.69
CA ALA A 83 0.98 -0.27 19.42
C ALA A 83 0.86 0.37 20.81
N ARG A 84 1.68 -0.09 21.74
CA ARG A 84 1.78 0.47 23.09
C ARG A 84 3.03 1.35 23.18
N PRO A 85 2.95 2.60 23.67
CA PRO A 85 4.12 3.41 23.91
C PRO A 85 5.13 2.68 24.84
N VAL A 86 6.41 2.74 24.53
CA VAL A 86 7.50 2.17 25.31
C VAL A 86 8.50 3.24 25.76
N VAL A 87 8.12 4.50 25.62
CA VAL A 87 8.87 5.69 26.03
C VAL A 87 8.02 6.58 26.93
N GLN A 88 8.67 7.47 27.66
CA GLN A 88 8.03 8.43 28.56
C GLN A 88 8.57 9.85 28.30
N LYS A 89 7.87 10.84 28.83
CA LYS A 89 8.28 12.24 28.77
C LYS A 89 9.72 12.43 29.27
N GLY A 90 10.56 13.10 28.49
CA GLY A 90 11.96 13.39 28.79
C GLY A 90 12.95 12.40 28.21
N ASP A 91 12.51 11.24 27.71
CA ASP A 91 13.38 10.27 27.07
C ASP A 91 14.06 10.86 25.83
N GLN A 92 15.37 10.58 25.68
CA GLN A 92 16.12 10.91 24.47
C GLN A 92 15.96 9.78 23.45
N VAL A 93 15.57 10.13 22.24
CA VAL A 93 15.39 9.18 21.14
C VAL A 93 16.21 9.58 19.93
N MET A 94 16.58 8.60 19.13
CA MET A 94 17.20 8.79 17.81
C MET A 94 16.25 8.35 16.72
N ALA A 95 16.45 8.80 15.49
CA ALA A 95 15.68 8.31 14.35
C ALA A 95 15.88 6.79 14.22
N GLY A 96 14.78 6.03 14.27
CA GLY A 96 14.81 4.57 14.30
C GLY A 96 14.74 3.95 15.71
N THR A 97 14.78 4.73 16.80
CA THR A 97 14.48 4.22 18.14
C THR A 97 13.03 3.75 18.23
N ARG A 98 12.81 2.53 18.72
CA ARG A 98 11.43 2.01 18.90
C ARG A 98 10.73 2.78 20.02
N ILE A 99 9.61 3.42 19.68
CA ILE A 99 8.78 4.19 20.61
C ILE A 99 7.43 3.56 20.87
N GLY A 100 7.02 2.59 20.03
CA GLY A 100 5.79 1.81 20.20
C GLY A 100 6.04 0.34 19.92
N GLU A 101 5.57 -0.52 20.81
CA GLU A 101 5.62 -1.97 20.68
C GLU A 101 4.30 -2.52 20.15
N ALA A 102 4.35 -3.42 19.18
CA ALA A 102 3.19 -4.06 18.60
C ALA A 102 2.26 -4.67 19.67
N GLY A 103 0.96 -4.32 19.62
CA GLY A 103 -0.01 -4.75 20.62
C GLY A 103 -0.58 -6.17 20.43
N GLY A 104 -0.19 -6.88 19.36
CA GLY A 104 -0.68 -8.22 19.04
C GLY A 104 -0.12 -8.76 17.73
N PHE A 105 -0.62 -9.91 17.26
CA PHE A 105 -0.17 -10.52 16.01
C PHE A 105 -0.45 -9.63 14.77
N VAL A 106 -1.67 -9.09 14.67
CA VAL A 106 -1.99 -8.08 13.67
C VAL A 106 -1.73 -6.71 14.29
N SER A 107 -0.50 -6.26 14.23
CA SER A 107 0.00 -5.00 14.77
C SER A 107 1.37 -4.70 14.16
N ALA A 108 1.93 -3.52 14.38
CA ALA A 108 3.27 -3.16 13.94
C ALA A 108 3.99 -2.32 15.00
N ASN A 109 5.31 -2.49 15.09
CA ASN A 109 6.15 -1.60 15.88
C ASN A 109 6.18 -0.20 15.28
N ILE A 110 6.35 0.81 16.13
CA ILE A 110 6.41 2.21 15.73
C ILE A 110 7.74 2.80 16.20
N TYR A 111 8.34 3.62 15.36
CA TYR A 111 9.68 4.15 15.55
C TYR A 111 9.70 5.68 15.53
N ALA A 112 10.61 6.27 16.29
CA ALA A 112 10.88 7.70 16.21
C ALA A 112 11.40 8.06 14.81
N SER A 113 10.74 9.01 14.17
CA SER A 113 11.11 9.48 12.83
C SER A 113 12.16 10.57 12.83
N VAL A 114 12.40 11.17 13.98
CA VAL A 114 13.42 12.21 14.23
C VAL A 114 14.23 11.87 15.46
N SER A 115 15.45 12.45 15.57
CA SER A 115 16.19 12.46 16.83
C SER A 115 15.76 13.66 17.68
N GLY A 116 15.68 13.47 19.00
CA GLY A 116 15.26 14.53 19.90
C GLY A 116 14.81 14.04 21.27
N THR A 117 13.89 14.75 21.88
CA THR A 117 13.37 14.49 23.23
C THR A 117 11.87 14.22 23.17
N VAL A 118 11.40 13.16 23.80
CA VAL A 118 9.97 12.92 23.99
C VAL A 118 9.35 14.02 24.84
N LYS A 119 8.51 14.83 24.23
CA LYS A 119 7.81 15.93 24.88
C LYS A 119 6.73 15.41 25.82
N GLU A 120 5.94 14.47 25.31
CA GLU A 120 4.86 13.84 26.05
C GLU A 120 4.34 12.57 25.35
N VAL A 121 3.69 11.70 26.10
CA VAL A 121 2.82 10.63 25.62
C VAL A 121 1.39 11.12 25.78
N ILE A 122 0.69 11.31 24.67
CA ILE A 122 -0.67 11.83 24.62
C ILE A 122 -1.63 10.65 24.69
N ASP A 123 -2.46 10.56 25.72
CA ASP A 123 -3.39 9.43 25.92
C ASP A 123 -4.60 9.44 24.99
N SER A 124 -5.03 10.62 24.54
CA SER A 124 -6.25 10.80 23.74
C SER A 124 -6.01 11.68 22.53
N PHE A 125 -5.20 11.20 21.60
CA PHE A 125 -4.95 11.85 20.33
C PHE A 125 -6.04 11.52 19.31
N ARG A 126 -6.69 12.53 18.75
CA ARG A 126 -7.72 12.37 17.72
C ARG A 126 -7.10 12.33 16.33
N MET A 127 -7.22 11.21 15.66
CA MET A 127 -6.83 11.01 14.27
C MET A 127 -7.77 11.74 13.30
N VAL A 128 -7.29 11.99 12.07
CA VAL A 128 -8.09 12.63 11.00
C VAL A 128 -9.38 11.86 10.68
N ASN A 129 -9.35 10.53 10.77
CA ASN A 129 -10.53 9.67 10.58
C ASN A 129 -11.49 9.65 11.78
N GLY A 130 -11.23 10.46 12.82
CA GLY A 130 -12.06 10.58 14.02
C GLY A 130 -11.77 9.56 15.12
N THR A 131 -10.95 8.54 14.86
CA THR A 131 -10.56 7.58 15.90
C THR A 131 -9.63 8.23 16.93
N VAL A 132 -9.65 7.71 18.17
CA VAL A 132 -8.82 8.19 19.27
C VAL A 132 -7.80 7.10 19.62
N CYS A 133 -6.54 7.46 19.78
CA CYS A 133 -5.46 6.55 20.18
C CYS A 133 -4.41 7.31 21.00
N GLN A 134 -3.47 6.58 21.59
CA GLN A 134 -2.26 7.21 22.14
C GLN A 134 -1.36 7.72 21.03
N ALA A 135 -0.55 8.74 21.32
CA ALA A 135 0.48 9.26 20.41
C ALA A 135 1.72 9.71 21.22
N VAL A 136 2.87 9.67 20.56
CA VAL A 136 4.13 10.17 21.12
C VAL A 136 4.51 11.45 20.39
N SER A 137 4.65 12.56 21.13
CA SER A 137 5.17 13.82 20.62
C SER A 137 6.68 13.91 20.91
N ILE A 138 7.48 14.26 19.89
CA ILE A 138 8.92 14.38 19.97
C ILE A 138 9.34 15.75 19.45
N VAL A 139 10.03 16.52 20.28
CA VAL A 139 10.71 17.75 19.85
C VAL A 139 12.05 17.36 19.25
N SER A 140 12.25 17.71 18.01
CA SER A 140 13.47 17.37 17.25
C SER A 140 14.68 18.20 17.73
N ASP A 141 15.86 17.58 17.68
CA ASP A 141 17.13 18.29 17.87
C ASP A 141 17.72 18.81 16.54
N GLY A 142 17.00 18.65 15.43
CA GLY A 142 17.42 19.03 14.08
C GLY A 142 18.60 18.23 13.50
N LYS A 143 19.17 17.27 14.25
CA LYS A 143 20.40 16.54 13.85
C LYS A 143 20.14 15.25 13.09
N GLN A 144 18.92 14.72 13.21
CA GLN A 144 18.49 13.48 12.56
C GLN A 144 19.47 12.30 12.77
N ARG A 145 19.98 12.16 14.01
CA ARG A 145 20.90 11.08 14.38
C ARG A 145 20.19 9.74 14.31
N LEU A 146 20.79 8.80 13.57
CA LEU A 146 20.25 7.44 13.44
C LEU A 146 20.62 6.60 14.68
N ASP A 147 19.66 5.81 15.15
CA ASP A 147 19.87 4.85 16.25
C ASP A 147 20.93 3.82 15.84
N PRO A 148 21.99 3.60 16.64
CA PRO A 148 23.03 2.61 16.35
C PRO A 148 22.54 1.16 16.23
N SER A 149 21.35 0.86 16.74
CA SER A 149 20.71 -0.45 16.58
C SER A 149 20.17 -0.68 15.16
N CYS A 150 20.03 0.36 14.33
CA CYS A 150 19.65 0.26 12.93
C CYS A 150 20.75 -0.40 12.11
N LYS A 151 20.74 -1.74 12.09
CA LYS A 151 21.70 -2.58 11.34
C LYS A 151 20.94 -3.54 10.44
N PRO A 152 21.47 -3.85 9.24
CA PRO A 152 20.88 -4.84 8.35
C PRO A 152 20.55 -6.14 9.09
N PRO A 153 19.32 -6.68 9.01
CA PRO A 153 18.98 -7.94 9.66
C PRO A 153 19.63 -9.11 8.90
N ALA A 154 20.04 -10.14 9.65
CA ALA A 154 20.44 -11.42 9.07
C ALA A 154 19.18 -12.24 8.73
N VAL A 155 18.95 -12.51 7.44
CA VAL A 155 17.81 -13.30 6.97
C VAL A 155 18.30 -14.52 6.22
N SER A 156 17.92 -15.72 6.68
CA SER A 156 18.31 -17.01 6.08
C SER A 156 17.14 -17.81 5.52
N ASP A 157 15.92 -17.56 6.01
CA ASP A 157 14.71 -18.31 5.68
C ASP A 157 13.44 -17.45 5.76
N LYS A 158 12.26 -18.05 5.50
CA LYS A 158 10.96 -17.37 5.56
C LYS A 158 10.68 -16.81 6.96
N LYS A 159 10.97 -17.57 8.01
CA LYS A 159 10.73 -17.14 9.39
C LYS A 159 11.55 -15.90 9.72
N GLY A 160 12.86 -15.92 9.42
CA GLY A 160 13.75 -14.77 9.61
C GLY A 160 13.31 -13.55 8.80
N LEU A 161 12.79 -13.73 7.57
CA LEU A 161 12.23 -12.63 6.78
C LEU A 161 10.99 -12.03 7.46
N LEU A 162 10.06 -12.85 7.94
CA LEU A 162 8.85 -12.36 8.60
C LEU A 162 9.18 -11.63 9.92
N GLU A 163 10.13 -12.12 10.69
CA GLU A 163 10.64 -11.45 11.90
C GLU A 163 11.29 -10.10 11.56
N ALA A 164 12.11 -10.06 10.52
CA ALA A 164 12.71 -8.82 10.03
C ALA A 164 11.66 -7.79 9.57
N ILE A 165 10.64 -8.25 8.84
CA ILE A 165 9.53 -7.37 8.41
C ILE A 165 8.74 -6.85 9.62
N ALA A 166 8.45 -7.69 10.61
CA ALA A 166 7.78 -7.27 11.85
C ALA A 166 8.64 -6.25 12.62
N ALA A 167 9.95 -6.50 12.71
CA ALA A 167 10.92 -5.60 13.34
C ALA A 167 11.08 -4.26 12.58
N SER A 168 10.82 -4.22 11.28
CA SER A 168 10.90 -2.95 10.51
C SER A 168 9.72 -2.00 10.74
N GLY A 169 8.62 -2.48 11.35
CA GLY A 169 7.37 -1.72 11.45
C GLY A 169 6.65 -1.54 10.12
N LEU A 170 7.01 -2.31 9.09
CA LEU A 170 6.46 -2.15 7.75
C LEU A 170 4.99 -2.55 7.67
N VAL A 171 4.18 -1.61 7.20
CA VAL A 171 2.76 -1.79 6.90
C VAL A 171 2.48 -1.48 5.43
N GLY A 172 1.28 -1.78 4.97
CA GLY A 172 0.85 -1.49 3.60
C GLY A 172 0.75 0.01 3.33
N LEU A 173 1.76 0.60 2.67
CA LEU A 173 1.89 2.06 2.47
C LEU A 173 0.95 2.62 1.39
N GLY A 174 0.45 1.78 0.49
CA GLY A 174 -0.51 2.16 -0.56
C GLY A 174 -1.97 1.89 -0.21
N GLY A 175 -2.31 1.66 1.07
CA GLY A 175 -3.68 1.30 1.46
C GLY A 175 -3.93 1.47 2.95
N ALA A 176 -4.66 0.52 3.54
CA ALA A 176 -5.18 0.60 4.90
C ALA A 176 -4.16 0.29 6.02
N GLY A 177 -2.87 0.23 5.71
CA GLY A 177 -1.85 -0.02 6.74
C GLY A 177 -1.85 -1.44 7.30
N PHE A 178 -2.15 -2.46 6.50
CA PHE A 178 -2.11 -3.85 6.97
C PHE A 178 -0.66 -4.30 7.20
N PRO A 179 -0.31 -4.90 8.36
CA PRO A 179 1.06 -5.31 8.66
C PRO A 179 1.62 -6.30 7.63
N ALA A 180 2.78 -5.97 7.04
CA ALA A 180 3.31 -6.70 5.90
C ALA A 180 3.75 -8.13 6.25
N HIS A 181 4.27 -8.39 7.46
CA HIS A 181 4.64 -9.72 7.93
C HIS A 181 3.45 -10.67 7.99
N VAL A 182 2.27 -10.18 8.40
CA VAL A 182 1.04 -10.98 8.45
C VAL A 182 0.59 -11.36 7.04
N LYS A 183 0.71 -10.41 6.09
CA LYS A 183 0.33 -10.64 4.69
C LYS A 183 1.17 -11.73 4.03
N LEU A 184 2.45 -11.82 4.35
CA LEU A 184 3.40 -12.78 3.79
C LEU A 184 3.46 -14.12 4.56
N ALA A 185 2.79 -14.22 5.70
CA ALA A 185 2.81 -15.43 6.54
C ALA A 185 2.12 -16.63 5.90
N ALA A 186 1.19 -16.44 4.97
CA ALA A 186 0.47 -17.53 4.31
C ALA A 186 1.43 -18.46 3.53
N ASP A 187 1.17 -19.78 3.55
CA ASP A 187 2.02 -20.79 2.90
C ASP A 187 1.58 -21.15 1.48
N THR A 188 0.39 -20.74 1.06
CA THR A 188 -0.22 -21.12 -0.22
C THR A 188 0.09 -20.14 -1.37
N ILE A 189 1.06 -19.23 -1.18
CA ILE A 189 1.36 -18.17 -2.15
C ILE A 189 2.34 -18.69 -3.21
N ASP A 190 1.95 -18.64 -4.48
CA ASP A 190 2.81 -18.95 -5.62
C ASP A 190 3.14 -17.72 -6.48
N THR A 191 2.36 -16.64 -6.33
CA THR A 191 2.48 -15.42 -7.15
C THR A 191 2.52 -14.17 -6.28
N LEU A 192 3.61 -13.41 -6.40
CA LEU A 192 3.74 -12.05 -5.86
C LEU A 192 3.29 -11.03 -6.91
N ILE A 193 2.42 -10.10 -6.53
CA ILE A 193 2.01 -8.99 -7.39
C ILE A 193 2.46 -7.69 -6.75
N ILE A 194 3.26 -6.91 -7.48
CA ILE A 194 3.65 -5.57 -7.06
C ILE A 194 2.69 -4.57 -7.68
N ASN A 195 2.00 -3.85 -6.82
CA ASN A 195 1.04 -2.83 -7.20
C ASN A 195 1.76 -1.50 -7.44
N GLY A 196 2.03 -1.18 -8.69
CA GLY A 196 2.49 0.11 -9.19
C GLY A 196 1.43 0.82 -10.05
N ALA A 197 0.14 0.47 -9.87
CA ALA A 197 -0.94 1.05 -10.66
C ALA A 197 -1.11 2.55 -10.40
N GLU A 198 -1.20 2.96 -9.12
CA GLU A 198 -1.40 4.36 -8.71
C GLU A 198 -2.53 5.03 -9.52
N CYS A 199 -3.72 4.42 -9.43
CA CYS A 199 -4.88 4.81 -10.25
C CYS A 199 -5.65 6.01 -9.70
N GLU A 200 -5.33 6.49 -8.51
CA GLU A 200 -5.93 7.65 -7.87
C GLU A 200 -5.50 8.93 -8.62
N PRO A 201 -6.44 9.88 -8.89
CA PRO A 201 -6.07 11.20 -9.39
C PRO A 201 -5.07 11.92 -8.46
N TYR A 202 -4.28 12.80 -9.03
CA TYR A 202 -3.25 13.62 -8.38
C TYR A 202 -2.02 12.86 -7.85
N LEU A 203 -2.16 11.65 -7.31
CA LEU A 203 -1.04 10.91 -6.71
C LEU A 203 0.05 10.55 -7.72
N SER A 204 1.31 10.80 -7.36
CA SER A 204 2.50 10.44 -8.15
C SER A 204 3.64 9.84 -7.31
N THR A 205 3.37 9.49 -6.05
CA THR A 205 4.35 8.91 -5.13
C THR A 205 4.91 7.59 -5.58
N ASP A 206 4.05 6.66 -6.06
CA ASP A 206 4.50 5.34 -6.54
C ASP A 206 5.23 5.47 -7.89
N THR A 207 4.84 6.43 -8.73
CA THR A 207 5.58 6.78 -9.96
C THR A 207 6.99 7.20 -9.62
N ARG A 208 7.17 8.11 -8.66
CA ARG A 208 8.50 8.57 -8.22
C ARG A 208 9.28 7.45 -7.54
N GLU A 209 8.63 6.61 -6.73
CA GLU A 209 9.27 5.45 -6.13
C GLU A 209 9.85 4.49 -7.19
N MET A 210 9.10 4.22 -8.25
CA MET A 210 9.56 3.36 -9.35
C MET A 210 10.75 3.95 -10.10
N LEU A 211 10.77 5.27 -10.30
CA LEU A 211 11.86 5.96 -11.03
C LEU A 211 13.10 6.18 -10.16
N GLU A 212 12.93 6.50 -8.88
CA GLU A 212 14.02 6.92 -7.99
C GLU A 212 14.60 5.77 -7.14
N CYS A 213 13.81 4.71 -6.90
CA CYS A 213 14.14 3.65 -5.94
C CYS A 213 14.04 2.24 -6.56
N SER A 214 14.23 2.11 -7.88
CA SER A 214 14.11 0.82 -8.59
C SER A 214 14.97 -0.29 -8.01
N GLU A 215 16.20 0.01 -7.56
CA GLU A 215 17.09 -0.97 -6.92
C GLU A 215 16.51 -1.55 -5.63
N THR A 216 15.93 -0.71 -4.76
CA THR A 216 15.32 -1.18 -3.51
C THR A 216 14.04 -1.95 -3.76
N ILE A 217 13.28 -1.60 -4.80
CA ILE A 217 12.12 -2.37 -5.26
C ILE A 217 12.55 -3.78 -5.65
N LEU A 218 13.56 -3.92 -6.51
CA LEU A 218 14.04 -5.21 -6.98
C LEU A 218 14.68 -6.04 -5.85
N SER A 219 15.41 -5.39 -4.94
CA SER A 219 15.95 -6.04 -3.74
C SER A 219 14.85 -6.61 -2.86
N GLY A 220 13.78 -5.84 -2.60
CA GLY A 220 12.62 -6.30 -1.84
C GLY A 220 11.88 -7.45 -2.52
N ILE A 221 11.65 -7.36 -3.85
CA ILE A 221 11.05 -8.44 -4.65
C ILE A 221 11.88 -9.72 -4.53
N SER A 222 13.18 -9.61 -4.76
CA SER A 222 14.11 -10.76 -4.72
C SER A 222 14.11 -11.43 -3.35
N ALA A 223 14.09 -10.65 -2.26
CA ALA A 223 14.04 -11.19 -0.90
C ALA A 223 12.72 -11.93 -0.64
N VAL A 224 11.56 -11.35 -1.01
CA VAL A 224 10.25 -12.00 -0.84
C VAL A 224 10.18 -13.28 -1.66
N MET A 225 10.56 -13.24 -2.94
CA MET A 225 10.55 -14.43 -3.80
C MET A 225 11.44 -15.54 -3.23
N LYS A 226 12.68 -15.20 -2.88
CA LYS A 226 13.68 -16.17 -2.38
C LYS A 226 13.22 -16.82 -1.08
N PHE A 227 12.90 -16.03 -0.07
CA PHE A 227 12.66 -16.57 1.27
C PHE A 227 11.23 -17.10 1.47
N CYS A 228 10.24 -16.60 0.71
CA CYS A 228 8.89 -17.19 0.73
C CYS A 228 8.69 -18.32 -0.30
N GLY A 229 9.70 -18.66 -1.11
CA GLY A 229 9.60 -19.72 -2.10
C GLY A 229 8.66 -19.39 -3.26
N ILE A 230 8.50 -18.10 -3.61
CA ILE A 230 7.58 -17.65 -4.66
C ILE A 230 8.31 -17.62 -6.00
N GLY A 231 7.86 -18.44 -6.94
CA GLY A 231 8.50 -18.55 -8.26
C GLY A 231 8.10 -17.48 -9.28
N ARG A 232 7.05 -16.71 -9.02
CA ARG A 232 6.50 -15.74 -9.97
C ARG A 232 6.23 -14.38 -9.33
N CYS A 233 6.71 -13.31 -9.98
CA CYS A 233 6.38 -11.94 -9.62
C CYS A 233 5.86 -11.16 -10.84
N ILE A 234 4.79 -10.38 -10.64
CA ILE A 234 4.23 -9.50 -11.68
C ILE A 234 4.19 -8.08 -11.12
N ILE A 235 4.90 -7.15 -11.77
CA ILE A 235 4.84 -5.72 -11.45
C ILE A 235 3.77 -5.10 -12.34
N GLY A 236 2.61 -4.76 -11.76
CA GLY A 236 1.50 -4.14 -12.48
C GLY A 236 1.62 -2.62 -12.50
N ILE A 237 1.73 -2.02 -13.69
CA ILE A 237 1.92 -0.57 -13.87
C ILE A 237 0.93 -0.06 -14.91
N GLU A 238 0.18 1.01 -14.62
CA GLU A 238 -0.73 1.59 -15.62
C GLU A 238 0.02 2.20 -16.81
N LYS A 239 -0.60 2.10 -18.00
CA LYS A 239 -0.02 2.54 -19.29
C LYS A 239 0.31 4.02 -19.37
N ASN A 240 -0.22 4.85 -18.48
CA ASN A 240 0.11 6.28 -18.36
C ASN A 240 1.49 6.55 -17.73
N LYS A 241 2.23 5.49 -17.34
CA LYS A 241 3.58 5.55 -16.76
C LYS A 241 4.61 4.85 -17.67
N PRO A 242 4.79 5.30 -18.93
CA PRO A 242 5.64 4.60 -19.90
C PRO A 242 7.11 4.54 -19.47
N GLU A 243 7.60 5.54 -18.75
CA GLU A 243 8.98 5.58 -18.24
C GLU A 243 9.22 4.52 -17.18
N CYS A 244 8.30 4.37 -16.21
CA CYS A 244 8.37 3.31 -15.21
C CYS A 244 8.31 1.91 -15.86
N ILE A 245 7.44 1.73 -16.85
CA ILE A 245 7.32 0.47 -17.59
C ILE A 245 8.64 0.15 -18.30
N ARG A 246 9.22 1.10 -19.03
CA ARG A 246 10.51 0.90 -19.72
C ARG A 246 11.63 0.56 -18.75
N LEU A 247 11.79 1.38 -17.70
CA LEU A 247 12.85 1.21 -16.71
C LEU A 247 12.77 -0.17 -16.03
N LEU A 248 11.62 -0.49 -15.44
CA LEU A 248 11.46 -1.75 -14.69
C LEU A 248 11.45 -2.97 -15.63
N SER A 249 10.96 -2.87 -16.87
CA SER A 249 11.07 -3.95 -17.85
C SER A 249 12.55 -4.26 -18.15
N SER A 250 13.35 -3.25 -18.45
CA SER A 250 14.78 -3.44 -18.73
C SER A 250 15.52 -4.03 -17.53
N LEU A 251 15.25 -3.54 -16.31
CA LEU A 251 15.90 -4.03 -15.10
C LEU A 251 15.50 -5.46 -14.71
N THR A 252 14.33 -5.92 -15.15
CA THR A 252 13.81 -7.26 -14.83
C THR A 252 14.05 -8.31 -15.91
N GLU A 253 14.56 -7.94 -17.08
CA GLU A 253 14.79 -8.87 -18.20
C GLU A 253 15.60 -10.12 -17.83
N GLN A 254 16.58 -9.98 -16.95
CA GLN A 254 17.46 -11.07 -16.51
C GLN A 254 17.05 -11.67 -15.16
N ILE A 255 15.96 -11.21 -14.56
CA ILE A 255 15.50 -11.74 -13.26
C ILE A 255 14.43 -12.80 -13.52
N GLN A 256 14.83 -14.06 -13.31
CA GLN A 256 13.91 -15.18 -13.54
C GLN A 256 12.63 -15.06 -12.71
N GLY A 257 11.50 -15.28 -13.35
CA GLY A 257 10.19 -15.26 -12.71
C GLY A 257 9.60 -13.86 -12.48
N VAL A 258 10.31 -12.77 -12.78
CA VAL A 258 9.80 -11.40 -12.66
C VAL A 258 9.37 -10.86 -14.02
N SER A 259 8.24 -10.20 -14.07
CA SER A 259 7.73 -9.57 -15.30
C SER A 259 6.98 -8.27 -15.00
N VAL A 260 7.06 -7.31 -15.92
CA VAL A 260 6.28 -6.08 -15.89
C VAL A 260 5.02 -6.24 -16.74
N ARG A 261 3.86 -5.90 -16.19
CA ARG A 261 2.58 -5.96 -16.90
C ARG A 261 1.95 -4.58 -17.03
N PRO A 262 1.86 -4.01 -18.25
CA PRO A 262 1.13 -2.78 -18.50
C PRO A 262 -0.37 -2.97 -18.26
N LEU A 263 -0.96 -2.17 -17.37
CA LEU A 263 -2.36 -2.22 -16.97
C LEU A 263 -3.21 -1.18 -17.70
N PRO A 264 -4.51 -1.43 -17.92
CA PRO A 264 -5.41 -0.40 -18.41
C PRO A 264 -5.56 0.73 -17.40
N MET A 265 -5.66 1.97 -17.90
CA MET A 265 -5.88 3.17 -17.10
C MET A 265 -7.35 3.26 -16.68
N ARG A 266 -7.65 2.82 -15.45
CA ARG A 266 -9.01 2.78 -14.89
C ARG A 266 -8.96 2.88 -13.36
N TYR A 267 -9.96 3.50 -12.78
CA TYR A 267 -10.17 3.49 -11.34
C TYR A 267 -11.26 2.47 -10.98
N PRO A 268 -11.09 1.56 -10.03
CA PRO A 268 -9.88 1.33 -9.20
C PRO A 268 -9.01 0.16 -9.73
N GLN A 269 -8.08 0.42 -10.66
CA GLN A 269 -7.18 -0.61 -11.20
C GLN A 269 -6.23 -1.17 -10.14
N GLY A 270 -5.82 -0.34 -9.18
CA GLY A 270 -4.96 -0.71 -8.05
C GLY A 270 -5.68 -1.46 -6.93
N ALA A 271 -7.01 -1.58 -6.96
CA ALA A 271 -7.73 -2.37 -5.97
C ALA A 271 -7.29 -3.84 -6.03
N GLU A 272 -6.97 -4.43 -4.89
CA GLU A 272 -6.27 -5.71 -4.77
C GLU A 272 -6.91 -6.83 -5.59
N LYS A 273 -8.24 -7.02 -5.50
CA LYS A 273 -8.97 -8.05 -6.26
C LYS A 273 -8.96 -7.79 -7.78
N THR A 274 -9.14 -6.53 -8.18
CA THR A 274 -9.08 -6.11 -9.59
C THR A 274 -7.68 -6.32 -10.18
N LEU A 275 -6.65 -5.98 -9.41
CA LEU A 275 -5.27 -6.14 -9.82
C LEU A 275 -4.91 -7.62 -9.99
N ILE A 276 -5.31 -8.49 -9.06
CA ILE A 276 -5.09 -9.95 -9.15
C ILE A 276 -5.74 -10.50 -10.41
N GLU A 277 -7.03 -10.20 -10.66
CA GLU A 277 -7.73 -10.65 -11.87
C GLU A 277 -7.02 -10.15 -13.12
N THR A 278 -6.67 -8.87 -13.18
CA THR A 278 -6.02 -8.28 -14.35
C THR A 278 -4.62 -8.88 -14.59
N CYS A 279 -3.85 -9.12 -13.53
CA CYS A 279 -2.48 -9.65 -13.64
C CYS A 279 -2.42 -11.15 -13.89
N THR A 280 -3.36 -11.92 -13.36
CA THR A 280 -3.24 -13.39 -13.33
C THR A 280 -4.40 -14.12 -13.98
N GLY A 281 -5.56 -13.49 -14.14
CA GLY A 281 -6.82 -14.12 -14.51
C GLY A 281 -7.49 -14.87 -13.36
N ARG A 282 -6.87 -14.91 -12.17
CA ARG A 282 -7.45 -15.54 -10.97
C ARG A 282 -8.46 -14.61 -10.31
N GLU A 283 -9.47 -15.18 -9.70
CA GLU A 283 -10.46 -14.43 -8.92
C GLU A 283 -10.29 -14.76 -7.43
N VAL A 284 -10.22 -13.73 -6.58
CA VAL A 284 -10.29 -13.91 -5.13
C VAL A 284 -11.71 -14.35 -4.79
N PRO A 285 -11.93 -15.51 -4.15
CA PRO A 285 -13.26 -15.99 -3.85
C PRO A 285 -14.02 -15.00 -2.95
N GLN A 286 -15.32 -14.91 -3.11
CA GLN A 286 -16.16 -14.10 -2.23
C GLN A 286 -16.18 -14.68 -0.81
N THR A 287 -16.20 -16.01 -0.72
CA THR A 287 -16.10 -16.75 0.53
C THR A 287 -15.02 -17.81 0.37
N ALA A 288 -14.06 -17.83 1.27
CA ALA A 288 -13.01 -18.85 1.34
C ALA A 288 -13.58 -20.21 1.77
N ALA A 289 -12.82 -21.29 1.57
CA ALA A 289 -13.19 -22.63 2.04
C ALA A 289 -13.43 -22.68 3.57
N SER A 290 -12.84 -21.76 4.34
CA SER A 290 -13.06 -21.59 5.78
C SER A 290 -14.41 -20.95 6.15
N GLY A 291 -15.23 -20.54 5.17
CA GLY A 291 -16.48 -19.81 5.38
C GLY A 291 -16.31 -18.31 5.67
N LYS A 292 -15.07 -17.80 5.75
CA LYS A 292 -14.75 -16.36 5.93
C LYS A 292 -14.68 -15.65 4.58
N ALA A 293 -14.65 -14.32 4.60
CA ALA A 293 -14.40 -13.53 3.38
C ALA A 293 -13.07 -13.94 2.74
N GLY A 294 -13.08 -14.14 1.42
CA GLY A 294 -11.90 -14.56 0.67
C GLY A 294 -10.82 -13.49 0.65
N ILE A 295 -9.59 -13.92 0.75
CA ILE A 295 -8.36 -13.10 0.72
C ILE A 295 -7.48 -13.51 -0.47
N PRO A 296 -6.50 -12.69 -0.89
CA PRO A 296 -5.60 -13.01 -2.00
C PRO A 296 -4.90 -14.36 -1.91
N ALA A 297 -4.54 -14.80 -0.70
CA ALA A 297 -3.89 -16.09 -0.47
C ALA A 297 -4.79 -17.28 -0.85
N ASP A 298 -6.12 -17.15 -0.81
CA ASP A 298 -7.07 -18.20 -1.23
C ASP A 298 -7.02 -18.49 -2.74
N CYS A 299 -6.42 -17.59 -3.52
CA CYS A 299 -6.12 -17.83 -4.94
C CYS A 299 -4.62 -17.88 -5.25
N GLY A 300 -3.77 -18.14 -4.24
CA GLY A 300 -2.34 -18.28 -4.39
C GLY A 300 -1.57 -16.98 -4.62
N CYS A 301 -2.19 -15.83 -4.35
CA CYS A 301 -1.59 -14.53 -4.61
C CYS A 301 -1.29 -13.76 -3.33
N VAL A 302 -0.24 -12.93 -3.38
CA VAL A 302 -0.02 -11.84 -2.44
C VAL A 302 0.22 -10.56 -3.21
N VAL A 303 -0.36 -9.45 -2.73
CA VAL A 303 -0.17 -8.13 -3.34
C VAL A 303 0.58 -7.23 -2.37
N MET A 304 1.66 -6.61 -2.84
CA MET A 304 2.39 -5.57 -2.14
C MET A 304 2.40 -4.28 -2.97
N ASN A 305 2.17 -3.14 -2.33
CA ASN A 305 2.38 -1.85 -3.00
C ASN A 305 3.87 -1.66 -3.30
N VAL A 306 4.19 -0.97 -4.39
CA VAL A 306 5.57 -0.77 -4.85
C VAL A 306 6.41 -0.03 -3.82
N THR A 307 5.87 0.97 -3.12
CA THR A 307 6.57 1.69 -2.04
C THR A 307 6.80 0.77 -0.84
N SER A 308 5.87 -0.13 -0.51
CA SER A 308 6.05 -1.08 0.60
C SER A 308 7.17 -2.08 0.32
N VAL A 309 7.26 -2.63 -0.89
CA VAL A 309 8.35 -3.56 -1.24
C VAL A 309 9.70 -2.86 -1.35
N SER A 310 9.74 -1.61 -1.80
CA SER A 310 10.93 -0.76 -1.80
C SER A 310 11.43 -0.50 -0.37
N THR A 311 10.51 -0.14 0.53
CA THR A 311 10.83 0.06 1.95
C THR A 311 11.39 -1.20 2.59
N LEU A 312 10.85 -2.38 2.25
CA LEU A 312 11.42 -3.66 2.67
C LEU A 312 12.86 -3.83 2.17
N GLY A 313 13.11 -3.61 0.87
CA GLY A 313 14.45 -3.70 0.30
C GLY A 313 15.43 -2.73 0.96
N LYS A 314 15.00 -1.50 1.23
CA LYS A 314 15.78 -0.51 1.97
C LYS A 314 16.10 -0.98 3.40
N TYR A 315 15.10 -1.51 4.12
CA TYR A 315 15.30 -2.04 5.47
C TYR A 315 16.29 -3.20 5.51
N LEU A 316 16.14 -4.17 4.61
CA LEU A 316 17.05 -5.32 4.55
C LEU A 316 18.51 -4.91 4.26
N LYS A 317 18.71 -3.81 3.53
CA LYS A 317 20.03 -3.26 3.19
C LYS A 317 20.62 -2.38 4.29
N THR A 318 19.81 -1.65 5.05
CA THR A 318 20.25 -0.60 5.97
C THR A 318 19.91 -0.83 7.43
N GLY A 319 18.88 -1.64 7.72
CA GLY A 319 18.30 -1.77 9.05
C GLY A 319 17.45 -0.59 9.50
N ILE A 320 17.27 0.43 8.66
CA ILE A 320 16.46 1.61 8.99
C ILE A 320 14.98 1.23 8.91
N PRO A 321 14.21 1.29 10.02
CA PRO A 321 12.81 0.93 10.04
C PRO A 321 11.95 1.97 9.31
N LEU A 322 10.63 1.78 9.29
CA LEU A 322 9.68 2.69 8.68
C LEU A 322 9.60 3.99 9.49
N ILE A 323 10.35 5.01 9.08
CA ILE A 323 10.43 6.33 9.73
C ILE A 323 10.10 7.49 8.81
N SER A 324 9.98 7.28 7.52
CA SER A 324 9.62 8.32 6.54
C SER A 324 8.60 7.80 5.52
N LYS A 325 7.90 8.72 4.88
CA LYS A 325 6.96 8.42 3.80
C LYS A 325 7.03 9.51 2.72
N ARG A 326 6.92 9.09 1.45
CA ARG A 326 6.71 10.01 0.33
C ARG A 326 5.24 10.39 0.23
N LEU A 327 4.98 11.68 -0.01
CA LEU A 327 3.66 12.26 -0.21
C LEU A 327 3.65 13.05 -1.53
N THR A 328 2.48 13.12 -2.16
CA THR A 328 2.19 14.12 -3.20
C THR A 328 1.42 15.26 -2.53
N VAL A 329 1.91 16.48 -2.69
CA VAL A 329 1.23 17.71 -2.29
C VAL A 329 0.79 18.40 -3.57
N GLU A 330 -0.49 18.35 -3.87
CA GLU A 330 -1.05 18.86 -5.14
C GLU A 330 -2.51 19.28 -4.93
N GLY A 331 -3.01 20.11 -5.81
CA GLY A 331 -4.39 20.60 -5.83
C GLY A 331 -4.45 22.10 -6.15
N ASN A 332 -5.64 22.59 -6.47
CA ASN A 332 -5.86 23.98 -6.88
C ASN A 332 -5.60 25.05 -5.80
N ALA A 333 -5.50 24.64 -4.55
CA ALA A 333 -5.16 25.50 -3.41
C ALA A 333 -3.67 25.41 -3.01
N VAL A 334 -2.87 24.59 -3.70
CA VAL A 334 -1.45 24.39 -3.41
C VAL A 334 -0.61 25.31 -4.29
N ALA A 335 0.13 26.21 -3.65
CA ALA A 335 0.97 27.19 -4.36
C ALA A 335 2.17 26.54 -5.07
N LYS A 336 2.73 25.46 -4.51
CA LYS A 336 3.88 24.73 -5.06
C LYS A 336 3.60 23.23 -5.03
N PRO A 337 2.96 22.67 -6.07
CA PRO A 337 2.80 21.23 -6.19
C PRO A 337 4.15 20.52 -6.19
N GLN A 338 4.28 19.40 -5.44
CA GLN A 338 5.54 18.66 -5.33
C GLN A 338 5.34 17.26 -4.77
N ASN A 339 6.33 16.39 -4.99
CA ASN A 339 6.49 15.16 -4.25
C ASN A 339 7.51 15.41 -3.13
N ILE A 340 7.17 15.06 -1.90
CA ILE A 340 8.05 15.25 -0.74
C ILE A 340 8.21 13.96 0.05
N GLU A 341 9.41 13.73 0.59
CA GLU A 341 9.66 12.72 1.61
C GLU A 341 9.68 13.40 2.98
N VAL A 342 8.79 12.95 3.86
CA VAL A 342 8.62 13.54 5.20
C VAL A 342 8.86 12.49 6.29
N PRO A 343 9.40 12.89 7.47
CA PRO A 343 9.38 12.06 8.68
C PRO A 343 7.94 11.72 9.08
N ILE A 344 7.70 10.49 9.52
CA ILE A 344 6.36 10.08 10.00
C ILE A 344 6.00 10.90 11.24
N GLY A 345 4.76 11.39 11.29
CA GLY A 345 4.28 12.27 12.36
C GLY A 345 4.48 13.77 12.12
N THR A 346 5.06 14.16 10.96
CA THR A 346 5.09 15.56 10.52
C THR A 346 3.69 16.15 10.49
N LEU A 347 3.52 17.34 11.01
CA LEU A 347 2.22 18.00 11.07
C LEU A 347 1.82 18.56 9.70
N TYR A 348 0.53 18.51 9.37
CA TYR A 348 0.02 19.03 8.09
C TYR A 348 0.41 20.49 7.85
N ARG A 349 0.39 21.33 8.88
CA ARG A 349 0.78 22.76 8.78
C ARG A 349 2.23 22.97 8.35
N ASP A 350 3.11 21.97 8.56
CA ASP A 350 4.53 22.05 8.18
C ASP A 350 4.74 21.55 6.74
N VAL A 351 3.73 20.91 6.15
CA VAL A 351 3.75 20.36 4.79
C VAL A 351 3.10 21.30 3.79
N ILE A 352 2.07 22.04 4.21
CA ILE A 352 1.25 22.97 3.42
C ILE A 352 1.61 24.40 3.80
#